data_97ec039c7a50893c975eab5e403f1c57
#
_entry.id   97ec039c7a50893c975eab5e403f1c57
#
_cell.length_a   1.000
_cell.length_b   1.000
_cell.length_c   1.000
_cell.angle_alpha   90.00
_cell.angle_beta   90.00
_cell.angle_gamma   90.00
#
_symmetry.space_group_name_H-M   'P 1'
#
loop_
_entity.id
_entity.type
_entity.pdbx_description
1 polymer ?
#
loop_
_entity_poly.entity_id
_entity_poly.type
_entity_poly.pdbx_seq_one_letter_code
_entity_poly.pdbx_strand_id
1 'polypeptide(L)'
;MEEKEEKKSNDYSSMRLARLFRVLEVMSTKKVPTRLIDLSKELNLPQSTVYRYVQALISEGYAYTDEESGNYALTWKVCKVSDAIRTPTVLRNIASPYLHRIVDTLLLSACLVVMEGYRTVYLSFIDSPETIGESTIRIGKNAPIHTSGSGKVLLSVLPRQKVKDILEISGMVAMTPKTITDEEAFFVELENVRKKGFAIDDEECEEGHRCVSVPILDYSGKTVAAISA
;
A
#
# COMPACT_ATOMS: atom_id res chain seq x y z
N MET A 1 12.21 22.39 33.57
CA MET A 1 10.99 22.93 32.91
C MET A 1 11.19 23.05 31.40
N GLU A 2 12.36 23.49 30.96
CA GLU A 2 12.73 23.62 29.53
C GLU A 2 12.69 22.32 28.72
N GLU A 3 13.19 21.21 29.23
CA GLU A 3 13.15 19.90 28.50
C GLU A 3 11.73 19.37 28.24
N LYS A 4 10.73 19.68 29.08
CA LYS A 4 9.35 19.30 28.88
C LYS A 4 8.63 20.19 27.84
N GLU A 5 9.04 21.44 27.71
CA GLU A 5 8.52 22.36 26.70
C GLU A 5 9.12 22.07 25.31
N GLU A 6 10.40 21.75 25.24
CA GLU A 6 11.07 21.34 24.01
C GLU A 6 10.50 20.02 23.46
N LYS A 7 10.24 19.04 24.33
CA LYS A 7 9.63 17.77 23.94
C LYS A 7 8.17 17.93 23.44
N LYS A 8 7.38 18.82 24.06
CA LYS A 8 6.04 19.18 23.58
C LYS A 8 6.06 19.93 22.25
N SER A 9 6.99 20.86 22.05
CA SER A 9 7.16 21.61 20.81
C SER A 9 7.52 20.70 19.64
N ASN A 10 8.41 19.72 19.88
CA ASN A 10 8.84 18.74 18.88
C ASN A 10 7.70 17.78 18.50
N ASP A 11 6.89 17.37 19.46
CA ASP A 11 5.72 16.49 19.24
C ASP A 11 4.62 17.21 18.42
N TYR A 12 4.37 18.50 18.70
CA TYR A 12 3.45 19.33 17.92
C TYR A 12 3.93 19.56 16.48
N SER A 13 5.22 19.75 16.27
CA SER A 13 5.82 19.91 14.94
C SER A 13 5.71 18.62 14.13
N SER A 14 6.04 17.49 14.73
CA SER A 14 5.91 16.16 14.13
C SER A 14 4.48 15.85 13.72
N MET A 15 3.50 16.14 14.57
CA MET A 15 2.09 15.93 14.29
C MET A 15 1.58 16.80 13.11
N ARG A 16 2.09 18.02 12.96
CA ARG A 16 1.74 18.91 11.84
C ARG A 16 2.26 18.37 10.51
N LEU A 17 3.51 17.90 10.50
CA LEU A 17 4.12 17.29 9.32
C LEU A 17 3.37 16.01 8.91
N ALA A 18 3.04 15.15 9.86
CA ALA A 18 2.26 13.95 9.59
C ALA A 18 0.89 14.27 8.95
N ARG A 19 0.21 15.33 9.42
CA ARG A 19 -1.06 15.78 8.82
C ARG A 19 -0.88 16.31 7.40
N LEU A 20 0.21 17.02 7.09
CA LEU A 20 0.51 17.49 5.74
C LEU A 20 0.66 16.30 4.77
N PHE A 21 1.42 15.26 5.16
CA PHE A 21 1.57 14.06 4.36
C PHE A 21 0.22 13.33 4.15
N ARG A 22 -0.62 13.22 5.19
CA ARG A 22 -1.97 12.66 5.04
C ARG A 22 -2.84 13.44 4.06
N VAL A 23 -2.76 14.78 4.03
CA VAL A 23 -3.46 15.59 3.02
C VAL A 23 -2.96 15.24 1.62
N LEU A 24 -1.66 15.16 1.41
CA LEU A 24 -1.05 14.80 0.14
C LEU A 24 -1.48 13.38 -0.30
N GLU A 25 -1.48 12.42 0.59
CA GLU A 25 -1.92 11.04 0.34
C GLU A 25 -3.39 10.98 -0.07
N VAL A 26 -4.29 11.66 0.67
CA VAL A 26 -5.72 11.70 0.32
C VAL A 26 -5.92 12.38 -1.04
N MET A 27 -5.23 13.49 -1.31
CA MET A 27 -5.30 14.14 -2.62
C MET A 27 -4.81 13.22 -3.75
N SER A 28 -3.82 12.37 -3.50
CA SER A 28 -3.27 11.43 -4.50
C SER A 28 -4.26 10.35 -4.93
N THR A 29 -5.27 10.06 -4.12
CA THR A 29 -6.33 9.10 -4.48
C THR A 29 -7.41 9.68 -5.39
N LYS A 30 -7.41 10.99 -5.62
CA LYS A 30 -8.47 11.67 -6.37
C LYS A 30 -8.15 11.70 -7.86
N LYS A 31 -9.10 11.26 -8.68
CA LYS A 31 -8.98 11.27 -10.15
C LYS A 31 -9.27 12.65 -10.77
N VAL A 32 -9.94 13.52 -10.02
CA VAL A 32 -10.36 14.87 -10.45
C VAL A 32 -10.09 15.89 -9.35
N PRO A 33 -10.00 17.18 -9.68
CA PRO A 33 -9.87 18.24 -8.68
C PRO A 33 -10.98 18.16 -7.63
N THR A 34 -10.61 18.20 -6.35
CA THR A 34 -11.50 17.89 -5.22
C THR A 34 -11.77 19.13 -4.37
N ARG A 35 -13.00 19.28 -3.89
CA ARG A 35 -13.40 20.39 -3.02
C ARG A 35 -12.75 20.28 -1.64
N LEU A 36 -12.46 21.45 -1.06
CA LEU A 36 -11.90 21.50 0.30
C LEU A 36 -12.77 20.81 1.36
N ILE A 37 -14.09 20.91 1.21
CA ILE A 37 -15.03 20.28 2.14
C ILE A 37 -14.96 18.76 2.10
N ASP A 38 -14.73 18.17 0.94
CA ASP A 38 -14.66 16.73 0.78
C ASP A 38 -13.34 16.19 1.37
N LEU A 39 -12.23 16.89 1.14
CA LEU A 39 -10.95 16.59 1.79
C LEU A 39 -11.05 16.72 3.32
N SER A 40 -11.76 17.73 3.82
CA SER A 40 -11.98 17.96 5.25
C SER A 40 -12.73 16.81 5.92
N LYS A 41 -13.79 16.32 5.27
CA LYS A 41 -14.58 15.17 5.75
C LYS A 41 -13.76 13.89 5.79
N GLU A 42 -13.05 13.58 4.71
CA GLU A 42 -12.26 12.35 4.59
C GLU A 42 -11.09 12.31 5.58
N LEU A 43 -10.45 13.46 5.80
CA LEU A 43 -9.35 13.60 6.74
C LEU A 43 -9.82 13.70 8.21
N ASN A 44 -11.11 13.93 8.43
CA ASN A 44 -11.67 14.28 9.73
C ASN A 44 -10.94 15.45 10.41
N LEU A 45 -10.68 16.52 9.63
CA LEU A 45 -10.01 17.74 10.05
C LEU A 45 -10.84 18.97 9.72
N PRO A 46 -10.76 20.06 10.52
CA PRO A 46 -11.41 21.33 10.19
C PRO A 46 -10.96 21.86 8.82
N GLN A 47 -11.89 22.44 8.04
CA GLN A 47 -11.58 22.99 6.72
C GLN A 47 -10.44 24.03 6.74
N SER A 48 -10.39 24.88 7.75
CA SER A 48 -9.32 25.87 7.93
C SER A 48 -7.93 25.21 8.08
N THR A 49 -7.89 24.05 8.72
CA THR A 49 -6.65 23.26 8.87
C THR A 49 -6.24 22.62 7.55
N VAL A 50 -7.17 21.98 6.85
CA VAL A 50 -6.93 21.39 5.53
C VAL A 50 -6.50 22.45 4.52
N TYR A 51 -7.18 23.59 4.51
CA TYR A 51 -6.84 24.73 3.65
C TYR A 51 -5.39 25.18 3.83
N ARG A 52 -4.91 25.32 5.07
CA ARG A 52 -3.52 25.69 5.35
C ARG A 52 -2.52 24.67 4.80
N TYR A 53 -2.82 23.39 4.89
CA TYR A 53 -1.94 22.35 4.32
C TYR A 53 -1.99 22.33 2.79
N VAL A 54 -3.17 22.50 2.19
CA VAL A 54 -3.29 22.60 0.74
C VAL A 54 -2.55 23.84 0.22
N GLN A 55 -2.65 25.00 0.90
CA GLN A 55 -1.89 26.19 0.53
C GLN A 55 -0.38 25.99 0.66
N ALA A 56 0.08 25.25 1.68
CA ALA A 56 1.50 24.89 1.80
C ALA A 56 1.94 23.98 0.63
N LEU A 57 1.12 23.03 0.22
CA LEU A 57 1.40 22.21 -0.97
C LEU A 57 1.43 23.04 -2.26
N ILE A 58 0.56 24.04 -2.38
CA ILE A 58 0.53 24.97 -3.54
C ILE A 58 1.78 25.83 -3.55
N SER A 59 2.16 26.44 -2.43
CA SER A 59 3.36 27.28 -2.32
C SER A 59 4.64 26.50 -2.68
N GLU A 60 4.67 25.22 -2.34
CA GLU A 60 5.77 24.32 -2.70
C GLU A 60 5.60 23.69 -4.09
N GLY A 61 4.53 24.02 -4.84
CA GLY A 61 4.28 23.54 -6.19
C GLY A 61 3.85 22.06 -6.30
N TYR A 62 3.43 21.41 -5.21
CA TYR A 62 2.92 20.05 -5.21
C TYR A 62 1.42 19.96 -5.51
N ALA A 63 0.68 21.07 -5.32
CA ALA A 63 -0.73 21.18 -5.64
C ALA A 63 -1.02 22.45 -6.42
N TYR A 64 -2.21 22.53 -6.98
CA TYR A 64 -2.73 23.74 -7.64
C TYR A 64 -4.22 23.88 -7.41
N THR A 65 -4.75 25.08 -7.63
CA THR A 65 -6.18 25.33 -7.69
C THR A 65 -6.61 25.27 -9.15
N ASP A 66 -7.56 24.43 -9.46
CA ASP A 66 -8.16 24.35 -10.79
C ASP A 66 -8.96 25.62 -11.09
N GLU A 67 -8.66 26.28 -12.19
CA GLU A 67 -9.22 27.60 -12.52
C GLU A 67 -10.73 27.57 -12.81
N GLU A 68 -11.24 26.46 -13.36
CA GLU A 68 -12.64 26.34 -13.72
C GLU A 68 -13.53 26.01 -12.53
N SER A 69 -13.11 25.06 -11.69
CA SER A 69 -13.92 24.56 -10.58
C SER A 69 -13.61 25.21 -9.22
N GLY A 70 -12.44 25.88 -9.09
CA GLY A 70 -11.91 26.36 -7.81
C GLY A 70 -11.47 25.24 -6.87
N ASN A 71 -11.43 24.00 -7.34
CA ASN A 71 -11.06 22.81 -6.58
C ASN A 71 -9.53 22.59 -6.58
N TYR A 72 -9.06 21.64 -5.79
CA TYR A 72 -7.64 21.39 -5.57
C TYR A 72 -7.21 20.06 -6.17
N ALA A 73 -6.05 20.05 -6.83
CA ALA A 73 -5.43 18.84 -7.38
C ALA A 73 -3.91 18.85 -7.20
N LEU A 74 -3.28 17.68 -7.32
CA LEU A 74 -1.82 17.56 -7.28
C LEU A 74 -1.19 17.88 -8.62
N THR A 75 0.03 18.41 -8.59
CA THR A 75 0.86 18.64 -9.78
C THR A 75 1.72 17.42 -10.10
N TRP A 76 2.29 17.40 -11.32
CA TRP A 76 3.30 16.41 -11.71
C TRP A 76 4.59 16.46 -10.88
N LYS A 77 4.78 17.47 -10.03
CA LYS A 77 5.93 17.54 -9.12
C LYS A 77 6.00 16.34 -8.16
N VAL A 78 4.84 15.77 -7.78
CA VAL A 78 4.78 14.56 -6.95
C VAL A 78 5.49 13.39 -7.61
N CYS A 79 5.42 13.25 -8.94
CA CYS A 79 6.08 12.17 -9.68
C CYS A 79 7.61 12.23 -9.57
N LYS A 80 8.20 13.44 -9.43
CA LYS A 80 9.66 13.58 -9.24
C LYS A 80 10.16 12.92 -7.97
N VAL A 81 9.32 12.86 -6.93
CA VAL A 81 9.67 12.19 -5.66
C VAL A 81 9.73 10.69 -5.86
N SER A 82 8.80 10.12 -6.66
CA SER A 82 8.77 8.69 -6.96
C SER A 82 9.87 8.24 -7.92
N ASP A 83 10.33 9.11 -8.83
CA ASP A 83 11.36 8.79 -9.82
C ASP A 83 12.73 8.47 -9.19
N ALA A 84 12.98 8.96 -7.98
CA ALA A 84 14.18 8.63 -7.21
C ALA A 84 14.20 7.15 -6.76
N ILE A 85 13.03 6.51 -6.69
CA ILE A 85 12.87 5.10 -6.29
C ILE A 85 12.89 4.24 -7.57
N ARG A 86 14.10 3.96 -8.10
CA ARG A 86 14.26 3.28 -9.40
C ARG A 86 13.73 1.85 -9.44
N THR A 87 14.00 1.05 -8.43
CA THR A 87 13.69 -0.39 -8.43
C THR A 87 12.20 -0.69 -8.58
N PRO A 88 11.27 -0.09 -7.80
CA PRO A 88 9.85 -0.30 -7.97
C PRO A 88 9.31 0.11 -9.34
N THR A 89 9.82 1.22 -9.90
CA THR A 89 9.39 1.72 -11.23
C THR A 89 9.80 0.77 -12.34
N VAL A 90 11.03 0.26 -12.33
CA VAL A 90 11.53 -0.71 -13.31
C VAL A 90 10.73 -2.01 -13.21
N LEU A 91 10.54 -2.54 -11.99
CA LEU A 91 9.81 -3.77 -11.77
C LEU A 91 8.34 -3.64 -12.22
N ARG A 92 7.68 -2.53 -11.93
CA ARG A 92 6.31 -2.23 -12.37
C ARG A 92 6.21 -2.22 -13.90
N ASN A 93 7.16 -1.56 -14.58
CA ASN A 93 7.15 -1.48 -16.05
C ASN A 93 7.35 -2.85 -16.70
N ILE A 94 8.23 -3.69 -16.14
CA ILE A 94 8.44 -5.06 -16.61
C ILE A 94 7.21 -5.94 -16.36
N ALA A 95 6.59 -5.83 -15.19
CA ALA A 95 5.45 -6.67 -14.80
C ALA A 95 4.14 -6.26 -15.49
N SER A 96 3.97 -4.99 -15.85
CA SER A 96 2.72 -4.44 -16.41
C SER A 96 2.11 -5.27 -17.55
N PRO A 97 2.84 -5.65 -18.62
CA PRO A 97 2.25 -6.44 -19.71
C PRO A 97 1.79 -7.84 -19.26
N TYR A 98 2.43 -8.41 -18.26
CA TYR A 98 2.04 -9.71 -17.70
C TYR A 98 0.79 -9.61 -16.84
N LEU A 99 0.66 -8.53 -16.05
CA LEU A 99 -0.55 -8.26 -15.28
C LEU A 99 -1.77 -8.08 -16.19
N HIS A 100 -1.64 -7.28 -17.26
CA HIS A 100 -2.72 -7.12 -18.25
C HIS A 100 -3.12 -8.45 -18.88
N ARG A 101 -2.12 -9.27 -19.26
CA ARG A 101 -2.40 -10.61 -19.81
C ARG A 101 -3.15 -11.51 -18.84
N ILE A 102 -2.85 -11.46 -17.53
CA ILE A 102 -3.59 -12.19 -16.50
C ILE A 102 -5.05 -11.71 -16.47
N VAL A 103 -5.25 -10.39 -16.38
CA VAL A 103 -6.57 -9.78 -16.33
C VAL A 103 -7.39 -10.12 -17.58
N ASP A 104 -6.81 -9.94 -18.76
CA ASP A 104 -7.49 -10.19 -20.04
C ASP A 104 -7.82 -11.68 -20.27
N THR A 105 -6.98 -12.59 -19.74
CA THR A 105 -7.16 -14.03 -19.97
C THR A 105 -8.07 -14.67 -18.93
N LEU A 106 -7.94 -14.27 -17.66
CA LEU A 106 -8.66 -14.89 -16.54
C LEU A 106 -9.87 -14.10 -16.08
N LEU A 107 -10.01 -12.85 -16.53
CA LEU A 107 -11.05 -11.90 -16.07
C LEU A 107 -10.99 -11.67 -14.55
N LEU A 108 -9.82 -11.82 -13.96
CA LEU A 108 -9.54 -11.56 -12.54
C LEU A 108 -8.69 -10.31 -12.38
N SER A 109 -8.88 -9.59 -11.30
CA SER A 109 -7.97 -8.49 -10.93
C SER A 109 -6.58 -9.04 -10.64
N ALA A 110 -5.53 -8.28 -10.98
CA ALA A 110 -4.15 -8.69 -10.76
C ALA A 110 -3.31 -7.58 -10.14
N CYS A 111 -2.38 -7.94 -9.27
CA CYS A 111 -1.50 -6.98 -8.62
C CYS A 111 -0.05 -7.44 -8.54
N LEU A 112 0.85 -6.45 -8.48
CA LEU A 112 2.26 -6.60 -8.19
C LEU A 112 2.53 -6.07 -6.79
N VAL A 113 3.14 -6.89 -5.95
CA VAL A 113 3.37 -6.61 -4.54
C VAL A 113 4.84 -6.82 -4.19
N VAL A 114 5.41 -5.92 -3.42
CA VAL A 114 6.75 -6.04 -2.83
C VAL A 114 6.68 -5.97 -1.32
N MET A 115 7.76 -6.35 -0.67
CA MET A 115 7.93 -6.15 0.76
C MET A 115 8.81 -4.93 1.02
N GLU A 116 8.34 -4.03 1.88
CA GLU A 116 9.07 -2.89 2.38
C GLU A 116 9.08 -2.93 3.92
N GLY A 117 10.25 -3.22 4.48
CA GLY A 117 10.38 -3.44 5.92
C GLY A 117 9.53 -4.63 6.38
N TYR A 118 8.48 -4.33 7.14
CA TYR A 118 7.54 -5.32 7.73
C TYR A 118 6.15 -5.29 7.10
N ARG A 119 6.01 -4.66 5.92
CA ARG A 119 4.71 -4.48 5.23
C ARG A 119 4.80 -4.91 3.78
N THR A 120 3.65 -5.28 3.22
CA THR A 120 3.49 -5.41 1.77
C THR A 120 3.07 -4.09 1.17
N VAL A 121 3.63 -3.76 0.00
CA VAL A 121 3.31 -2.54 -0.76
C VAL A 121 2.87 -2.92 -2.16
N TYR A 122 1.68 -2.46 -2.57
CA TYR A 122 1.17 -2.65 -3.92
C TYR A 122 1.86 -1.67 -4.87
N LEU A 123 2.66 -2.18 -5.80
CA LEU A 123 3.31 -1.39 -6.85
C LEU A 123 2.42 -1.16 -8.07
N SER A 124 1.55 -2.12 -8.37
CA SER A 124 0.58 -2.05 -9.45
C SER A 124 -0.65 -2.86 -9.09
N PHE A 125 -1.80 -2.39 -9.54
CA PHE A 125 -3.06 -3.07 -9.43
C PHE A 125 -3.88 -2.80 -10.71
N ILE A 126 -4.42 -3.86 -11.30
CA ILE A 126 -5.28 -3.79 -12.49
C ILE A 126 -6.58 -4.47 -12.13
N ASP A 127 -7.66 -3.71 -12.17
CA ASP A 127 -9.00 -4.23 -11.91
C ASP A 127 -9.46 -5.17 -13.03
N SER A 128 -10.20 -6.21 -12.67
CA SER A 128 -10.95 -7.01 -13.62
C SER A 128 -12.06 -6.14 -14.26
N PRO A 129 -12.34 -6.32 -15.56
CA PRO A 129 -13.49 -5.68 -16.19
C PRO A 129 -14.84 -6.15 -15.60
N GLU A 130 -14.85 -7.27 -14.90
CA GLU A 130 -16.04 -7.82 -14.24
C GLU A 130 -16.16 -7.37 -12.77
N THR A 131 -15.21 -6.58 -12.25
CA THR A 131 -15.28 -6.07 -10.88
C THR A 131 -16.45 -5.09 -10.74
N ILE A 132 -17.40 -5.41 -9.87
CA ILE A 132 -18.51 -4.54 -9.53
C ILE A 132 -18.10 -3.66 -8.36
N GLY A 133 -18.02 -2.35 -8.58
CA GLY A 133 -17.62 -1.38 -7.57
C GLY A 133 -16.15 -0.96 -7.67
N GLU A 134 -15.73 -0.07 -6.78
CA GLU A 134 -14.32 0.36 -6.70
C GLU A 134 -13.53 -0.62 -5.82
N SER A 135 -12.42 -1.13 -6.34
CA SER A 135 -11.47 -1.88 -5.52
C SER A 135 -10.95 -1.02 -4.36
N THR A 136 -10.88 -1.62 -3.18
CA THR A 136 -10.27 -0.99 -1.99
C THR A 136 -8.75 -0.96 -2.08
N ILE A 137 -8.16 -1.75 -2.98
CA ILE A 137 -6.72 -1.82 -3.20
C ILE A 137 -6.26 -0.60 -4.00
N ARG A 138 -5.20 0.05 -3.53
CA ARG A 138 -4.59 1.23 -4.18
C ARG A 138 -3.08 1.07 -4.20
N ILE A 139 -2.43 1.61 -5.24
CA ILE A 139 -0.96 1.66 -5.32
C ILE A 139 -0.42 2.39 -4.10
N GLY A 140 0.62 1.82 -3.47
CA GLY A 140 1.22 2.33 -2.24
C GLY A 140 0.47 1.98 -0.95
N LYS A 141 -0.73 1.37 -1.03
CA LYS A 141 -1.47 0.90 0.14
C LYS A 141 -0.78 -0.34 0.74
N ASN A 142 -0.87 -0.47 2.03
CA ASN A 142 -0.31 -1.59 2.79
C ASN A 142 -1.43 -2.55 3.21
N ALA A 143 -1.15 -3.84 3.19
CA ALA A 143 -1.96 -4.86 3.84
C ALA A 143 -1.16 -5.54 4.96
N PRO A 144 -1.82 -6.11 5.98
CA PRO A 144 -1.14 -6.94 6.97
C PRO A 144 -0.43 -8.10 6.27
N ILE A 145 0.88 -8.22 6.52
CA ILE A 145 1.72 -9.13 5.73
C ILE A 145 1.36 -10.60 5.89
N HIS A 146 0.80 -10.98 7.03
CA HIS A 146 0.44 -12.38 7.34
C HIS A 146 -0.90 -12.81 6.74
N THR A 147 -1.79 -11.87 6.36
CA THR A 147 -3.14 -12.20 5.89
C THR A 147 -3.25 -12.38 4.38
N SER A 148 -2.31 -11.87 3.61
CA SER A 148 -2.39 -11.89 2.15
C SER A 148 -1.53 -13.00 1.53
N GLY A 149 -1.98 -13.57 0.43
CA GLY A 149 -1.19 -14.55 -0.34
C GLY A 149 0.18 -14.01 -0.75
N SER A 150 0.26 -12.74 -1.19
CA SER A 150 1.53 -12.06 -1.53
C SER A 150 2.47 -11.97 -0.33
N GLY A 151 1.93 -11.64 0.85
CA GLY A 151 2.72 -11.58 2.08
C GLY A 151 3.29 -12.94 2.45
N LYS A 152 2.48 -14.00 2.39
CA LYS A 152 2.93 -15.37 2.64
C LYS A 152 4.05 -15.79 1.67
N VAL A 153 3.91 -15.50 0.37
CA VAL A 153 4.95 -15.76 -0.63
C VAL A 153 6.25 -15.06 -0.26
N LEU A 154 6.19 -13.76 0.05
CA LEU A 154 7.37 -12.95 0.36
C LEU A 154 8.04 -13.37 1.68
N LEU A 155 7.25 -13.78 2.69
CA LEU A 155 7.77 -14.28 3.96
C LEU A 155 8.31 -15.70 3.86
N SER A 156 7.75 -16.55 3.00
CA SER A 156 8.13 -17.97 2.88
C SER A 156 9.61 -18.19 2.54
N VAL A 157 10.26 -17.22 1.90
CA VAL A 157 11.66 -17.30 1.45
C VAL A 157 12.65 -16.71 2.46
N LEU A 158 12.17 -16.14 3.55
CA LEU A 158 13.00 -15.51 4.57
C LEU A 158 13.43 -16.53 5.65
N PRO A 159 14.56 -16.29 6.33
CA PRO A 159 14.92 -17.06 7.53
C PRO A 159 13.84 -16.92 8.63
N ARG A 160 13.58 -18.02 9.34
CA ARG A 160 12.55 -18.08 10.41
C ARG A 160 12.66 -16.91 11.41
N GLN A 161 13.88 -16.59 11.85
CA GLN A 161 14.08 -15.47 12.79
C GLN A 161 13.63 -14.14 12.23
N LYS A 162 13.94 -13.87 10.96
CA LYS A 162 13.53 -12.62 10.31
C LYS A 162 12.01 -12.53 10.15
N VAL A 163 11.34 -13.65 9.89
CA VAL A 163 9.86 -13.70 9.87
C VAL A 163 9.30 -13.38 11.25
N LYS A 164 9.85 -13.96 12.33
CA LYS A 164 9.46 -13.64 13.71
C LYS A 164 9.58 -12.16 14.01
N ASP A 165 10.72 -11.55 13.72
CA ASP A 165 10.97 -10.13 13.94
C ASP A 165 9.94 -9.25 13.19
N ILE A 166 9.56 -9.64 11.97
CA ILE A 166 8.53 -8.96 11.17
C ILE A 166 7.15 -9.11 11.82
N LEU A 167 6.78 -10.32 12.23
CA LEU A 167 5.48 -10.59 12.85
C LEU A 167 5.33 -9.91 14.21
N GLU A 168 6.42 -9.81 14.98
CA GLU A 168 6.44 -9.08 16.26
C GLU A 168 6.15 -7.60 16.07
N ILE A 169 6.71 -6.98 15.01
CA ILE A 169 6.49 -5.55 14.69
C ILE A 169 5.11 -5.32 14.06
N SER A 170 4.70 -6.16 13.09
CA SER A 170 3.45 -5.98 12.35
C SER A 170 2.21 -6.42 13.14
N GLY A 171 2.40 -7.30 14.11
CA GLY A 171 1.33 -8.04 14.75
C GLY A 171 0.72 -9.11 13.84
N MET A 172 -0.10 -9.97 14.44
CA MET A 172 -0.90 -10.98 13.73
C MET A 172 -2.38 -10.79 14.08
N VAL A 173 -2.93 -9.63 13.70
CA VAL A 173 -4.32 -9.26 14.00
C VAL A 173 -5.27 -10.10 13.16
N ALA A 174 -6.30 -10.68 13.76
CA ALA A 174 -7.37 -11.35 13.04
C ALA A 174 -8.19 -10.31 12.24
N MET A 175 -8.18 -10.43 10.93
CA MET A 175 -9.00 -9.63 10.02
C MET A 175 -10.34 -10.30 9.76
N THR A 176 -10.35 -11.64 9.77
CA THR A 176 -11.50 -12.51 9.58
C THR A 176 -11.39 -13.71 10.53
N PRO A 177 -12.44 -14.53 10.67
CA PRO A 177 -12.35 -15.80 11.41
C PRO A 177 -11.36 -16.80 10.81
N LYS A 178 -10.97 -16.64 9.54
CA LYS A 178 -10.00 -17.52 8.86
C LYS A 178 -8.55 -17.04 8.95
N THR A 179 -8.31 -15.82 9.43
CA THR A 179 -6.94 -15.31 9.58
C THR A 179 -6.11 -16.21 10.48
N ILE A 180 -4.93 -16.60 10.01
CA ILE A 180 -3.96 -17.34 10.82
C ILE A 180 -3.31 -16.36 11.80
N THR A 181 -3.59 -16.53 13.09
CA THR A 181 -3.06 -15.69 14.18
C THR A 181 -2.09 -16.42 15.10
N ASP A 182 -2.00 -17.74 14.98
CA ASP A 182 -1.01 -18.55 15.70
C ASP A 182 0.31 -18.62 14.91
N GLU A 183 1.41 -18.27 15.58
CA GLU A 183 2.73 -18.19 14.96
C GLU A 183 3.20 -19.53 14.40
N GLU A 184 3.02 -20.62 15.12
CA GLU A 184 3.47 -21.95 14.68
C GLU A 184 2.64 -22.45 13.49
N ALA A 185 1.31 -22.27 13.54
CA ALA A 185 0.43 -22.57 12.41
C ALA A 185 0.83 -21.74 11.15
N PHE A 186 1.21 -20.47 11.34
CA PHE A 186 1.68 -19.63 10.25
C PHE A 186 3.00 -20.13 9.66
N PHE A 187 3.95 -20.60 10.47
CA PHE A 187 5.18 -21.21 9.96
C PHE A 187 4.91 -22.50 9.19
N VAL A 188 3.95 -23.30 9.61
CA VAL A 188 3.52 -24.48 8.84
C VAL A 188 2.96 -24.06 7.48
N GLU A 189 2.17 -23.01 7.43
CA GLU A 189 1.65 -22.46 6.17
C GLU A 189 2.80 -21.95 5.26
N LEU A 190 3.77 -21.21 5.82
CA LEU A 190 4.93 -20.75 5.02
C LEU A 190 5.75 -21.90 4.45
N GLU A 191 5.91 -23.02 5.17
CA GLU A 191 6.56 -24.22 4.64
C GLU A 191 5.73 -24.84 3.51
N ASN A 192 4.40 -24.85 3.59
CA ASN A 192 3.52 -25.30 2.52
C ASN A 192 3.67 -24.42 1.29
N VAL A 193 3.69 -23.11 1.47
CA VAL A 193 3.91 -22.13 0.39
C VAL A 193 5.27 -22.38 -0.30
N ARG A 194 6.32 -22.58 0.48
CA ARG A 194 7.67 -22.87 -0.05
C ARG A 194 7.70 -24.14 -0.88
N LYS A 195 7.01 -25.20 -0.45
CA LYS A 195 6.95 -26.48 -1.17
C LYS A 195 6.10 -26.41 -2.43
N LYS A 196 4.96 -25.70 -2.38
CA LYS A 196 4.03 -25.57 -3.50
C LYS A 196 4.48 -24.53 -4.53
N GLY A 197 5.26 -23.52 -4.13
CA GLY A 197 5.66 -22.40 -4.97
C GLY A 197 4.58 -21.33 -5.14
N PHE A 198 3.47 -21.39 -4.41
CA PHE A 198 2.41 -20.40 -4.40
C PHE A 198 1.71 -20.35 -3.04
N ALA A 199 1.05 -19.25 -2.75
CA ALA A 199 0.19 -19.07 -1.58
C ALA A 199 -1.25 -18.78 -2.00
N ILE A 200 -2.18 -19.15 -1.13
CA ILE A 200 -3.59 -18.78 -1.24
C ILE A 200 -3.95 -17.90 -0.03
N ASP A 201 -4.66 -16.83 -0.30
CA ASP A 201 -5.46 -16.13 0.70
C ASP A 201 -6.90 -16.65 0.53
N ASP A 202 -7.39 -17.43 1.48
CA ASP A 202 -8.76 -17.97 1.47
C ASP A 202 -9.63 -17.21 2.48
N GLU A 203 -9.93 -15.96 2.14
CA GLU A 203 -10.73 -15.07 2.99
C GLU A 203 -10.02 -14.71 4.33
N GLU A 204 -8.70 -14.74 4.35
CA GLU A 204 -7.92 -14.40 5.56
C GLU A 204 -7.78 -12.89 5.74
N CYS A 205 -7.70 -12.15 4.63
CA CYS A 205 -7.61 -10.69 4.64
C CYS A 205 -8.98 -10.02 4.70
N GLU A 206 -9.96 -10.56 3.96
CA GLU A 206 -11.32 -10.02 3.85
C GLU A 206 -12.28 -11.15 3.49
N GLU A 207 -13.43 -11.23 4.18
CA GLU A 207 -14.46 -12.24 3.89
C GLU A 207 -14.99 -12.09 2.46
N GLY A 208 -15.15 -13.21 1.77
CA GLY A 208 -15.58 -13.25 0.37
C GLY A 208 -14.46 -12.94 -0.64
N HIS A 209 -13.26 -12.59 -0.18
CA HIS A 209 -12.12 -12.32 -1.06
C HIS A 209 -11.13 -13.49 -1.04
N ARG A 210 -10.73 -13.95 -2.23
CA ARG A 210 -9.72 -14.99 -2.41
C ARG A 210 -8.70 -14.57 -3.45
N CYS A 211 -7.45 -14.92 -3.21
CA CYS A 211 -6.41 -14.74 -4.23
C CYS A 211 -5.37 -15.86 -4.20
N VAL A 212 -4.72 -16.02 -5.34
CA VAL A 212 -3.52 -16.87 -5.49
C VAL A 212 -2.33 -15.97 -5.78
N SER A 213 -1.23 -16.22 -5.09
CA SER A 213 -0.01 -15.43 -5.22
C SER A 213 1.19 -16.31 -5.56
N VAL A 214 2.04 -15.82 -6.45
CA VAL A 214 3.27 -16.50 -6.89
C VAL A 214 4.46 -15.56 -6.76
N PRO A 215 5.69 -16.08 -6.50
CA PRO A 215 6.89 -15.25 -6.44
C PRO A 215 7.35 -14.81 -7.83
N ILE A 216 7.88 -13.59 -7.91
CA ILE A 216 8.75 -13.16 -9.01
C ILE A 216 10.19 -13.32 -8.55
N LEU A 217 10.97 -14.05 -9.34
CA LEU A 217 12.38 -14.30 -9.06
C LEU A 217 13.26 -13.41 -9.94
N ASP A 218 14.38 -12.96 -9.40
CA ASP A 218 15.45 -12.38 -10.19
C ASP A 218 16.33 -13.48 -10.85
N TYR A 219 17.34 -13.05 -11.61
CA TYR A 219 18.27 -13.98 -12.29
C TYR A 219 19.07 -14.88 -11.33
N SER A 220 19.15 -14.55 -10.05
CA SER A 220 19.83 -15.37 -9.03
C SER A 220 18.89 -16.38 -8.37
N GLY A 221 17.60 -16.36 -8.73
CA GLY A 221 16.55 -17.16 -8.09
C GLY A 221 16.01 -16.59 -6.79
N LYS A 222 16.36 -15.35 -6.44
CA LYS A 222 15.86 -14.67 -5.26
C LYS A 222 14.49 -14.07 -5.53
N THR A 223 13.55 -14.28 -4.64
CA THR A 223 12.23 -13.61 -4.69
C THR A 223 12.39 -12.11 -4.46
N VAL A 224 11.94 -11.31 -5.43
CA VAL A 224 11.99 -9.84 -5.42
C VAL A 224 10.62 -9.20 -5.30
N ALA A 225 9.58 -9.92 -5.67
CA ALA A 225 8.19 -9.49 -5.60
C ALA A 225 7.24 -10.69 -5.61
N ALA A 226 5.93 -10.42 -5.51
CA ALA A 226 4.87 -11.38 -5.77
C ALA A 226 3.85 -10.81 -6.76
N ILE A 227 3.26 -11.67 -7.58
CA ILE A 227 2.05 -11.39 -8.35
C ILE A 227 0.89 -12.12 -7.68
N SER A 228 -0.26 -11.45 -7.61
CA SER A 228 -1.51 -11.99 -7.07
C SER A 228 -2.64 -11.77 -8.07
N ALA A 229 -3.52 -12.74 -8.19
CA ALA A 229 -4.77 -12.67 -8.96
C ALA A 229 -5.90 -13.35 -8.19
#